data_800c64aa710319636889645dd072efdf
#
_entry.id   800c64aa710319636889645dd072efdf
#
_cell.length_a   1.000
_cell.length_b   1.000
_cell.length_c   1.000
_cell.angle_alpha   90.00
_cell.angle_beta   90.00
_cell.angle_gamma   90.00
#
_symmetry.space_group_name_H-M   'P 1'
#
loop_
_entity.id
_entity.type
_entity.pdbx_description
1 polymer ?
#
loop_
_entity_poly.entity_id
_entity_poly.type
_entity_poly.pdbx_seq_one_letter_code
_entity_poly.pdbx_strand_id
1 'polypeptide(L)'
;MENIKLINDDCLNVMKDYENKYFDLAIVDPPYGIGESGKTNNTRSKLAKSKDYKSFTGDDIKPSSKEYFEELKRISKNQIIWGSNHFIENIPNSNSSCWIVWDK
;
A
#
# COMPACT_ATOMS: atom_id res chain seq x y z
N MET A 1 -3.89 28.56 2.31
CA MET A 1 -4.85 27.52 2.51
C MET A 1 -4.17 26.19 2.54
N GLU A 2 -4.36 25.50 3.55
CA GLU A 2 -3.72 24.31 3.77
C GLU A 2 -4.67 23.23 3.88
N ASN A 3 -4.62 22.33 2.93
CA ASN A 3 -5.51 21.19 2.88
C ASN A 3 -4.74 19.90 3.01
N ILE A 4 -3.61 19.98 3.72
CA ILE A 4 -2.78 18.81 3.96
C ILE A 4 -2.88 18.43 5.41
N LYS A 5 -3.21 17.15 5.64
CA LYS A 5 -3.28 16.58 6.98
C LYS A 5 -2.40 15.35 7.04
N LEU A 6 -1.48 15.34 7.98
CA LEU A 6 -0.57 14.20 8.19
C LEU A 6 -1.03 13.43 9.43
N ILE A 7 -1.18 12.14 9.30
CA ILE A 7 -1.65 11.27 10.37
C ILE A 7 -0.66 10.13 10.54
N ASN A 8 -0.17 9.95 11.76
CA ASN A 8 0.73 8.85 12.08
C ASN A 8 -0.03 7.87 12.99
N ASP A 9 -0.66 6.88 12.38
CA ASP A 9 -1.47 5.90 13.09
C ASP A 9 -1.64 4.68 12.19
N ASP A 10 -2.19 3.61 12.74
CA ASP A 10 -2.57 2.44 11.96
C ASP A 10 -3.66 2.85 10.96
N CYS A 11 -3.45 2.53 9.70
CA CYS A 11 -4.34 3.01 8.65
C CYS A 11 -5.76 2.47 8.78
N LEU A 12 -5.94 1.25 9.25
CA LEU A 12 -7.29 0.71 9.46
C LEU A 12 -8.05 1.51 10.51
N ASN A 13 -7.36 1.93 11.58
CA ASN A 13 -7.99 2.76 12.60
C ASN A 13 -8.41 4.10 12.04
N VAL A 14 -7.55 4.70 11.21
CA VAL A 14 -7.85 5.99 10.59
C VAL A 14 -9.00 5.87 9.61
N MET A 15 -8.99 4.84 8.77
CA MET A 15 -10.01 4.63 7.76
C MET A 15 -11.41 4.52 8.35
N LYS A 16 -11.53 3.92 9.53
CA LYS A 16 -12.82 3.73 10.17
C LYS A 16 -13.52 5.04 10.54
N ASP A 17 -12.74 6.11 10.66
CA ASP A 17 -13.29 7.42 11.01
C ASP A 17 -13.88 8.18 9.82
N TYR A 18 -13.70 7.67 8.62
CA TYR A 18 -14.20 8.34 7.42
C TYR A 18 -15.46 7.66 6.88
N GLU A 19 -16.36 8.49 6.33
CA GLU A 19 -17.58 7.96 5.75
C GLU A 19 -17.35 7.38 4.36
N ASN A 20 -18.39 6.72 3.86
CA ASN A 20 -18.32 6.09 2.54
C ASN A 20 -18.04 7.15 1.47
N LYS A 21 -17.10 6.82 0.58
CA LYS A 21 -16.76 7.67 -0.57
C LYS A 21 -16.33 9.09 -0.18
N TYR A 22 -15.71 9.20 0.99
CA TYR A 22 -15.22 10.50 1.46
C TYR A 22 -14.16 11.08 0.54
N PHE A 23 -13.22 10.25 0.09
CA PHE A 23 -12.13 10.69 -0.78
C PHE A 23 -12.46 10.45 -2.25
N ASP A 24 -12.04 11.37 -3.10
CA ASP A 24 -12.18 11.19 -4.55
C ASP A 24 -11.19 10.18 -5.07
N LEU A 25 -9.98 10.15 -4.54
CA LEU A 25 -8.92 9.26 -4.95
C LEU A 25 -8.08 8.86 -3.76
N ALA A 26 -7.76 7.58 -3.67
CA ALA A 26 -6.80 7.06 -2.71
C ALA A 26 -5.61 6.50 -3.48
N ILE A 27 -4.41 6.87 -3.06
CA ILE A 27 -3.17 6.34 -3.64
C ILE A 27 -2.43 5.65 -2.50
N VAL A 28 -2.21 4.35 -2.62
CA VAL A 28 -1.65 3.56 -1.54
C VAL A 28 -0.50 2.68 -2.02
N ASP A 29 0.45 2.46 -1.13
CA ASP A 29 1.59 1.56 -1.35
C ASP A 29 1.71 0.67 -0.13
N PRO A 30 0.82 -0.32 0.01
CA PRO A 30 0.79 -1.14 1.22
C PRO A 30 1.95 -2.13 1.26
N PRO A 31 2.27 -2.68 2.44
CA PRO A 31 3.32 -3.69 2.56
C PRO A 31 3.01 -4.90 1.68
N TYR A 32 4.00 -5.37 0.95
CA TYR A 32 3.81 -6.46 -0.01
C TYR A 32 3.90 -7.85 0.62
N GLY A 33 4.37 -7.94 1.84
CA GLY A 33 4.53 -9.23 2.49
C GLY A 33 5.77 -9.97 2.03
N ILE A 34 6.73 -9.27 1.46
CA ILE A 34 7.93 -9.90 0.91
C ILE A 34 9.13 -9.82 1.85
N GLY A 35 8.95 -9.20 3.03
CA GLY A 35 9.97 -9.18 4.06
C GLY A 35 11.19 -8.33 3.74
N GLU A 36 11.03 -7.21 3.05
CA GLU A 36 12.15 -6.33 2.72
C GLU A 36 12.60 -5.45 3.88
N SER A 37 11.75 -5.28 4.86
CA SER A 37 12.07 -4.50 6.04
C SER A 37 13.23 -5.15 6.80
N GLY A 38 14.25 -4.37 7.13
CA GLY A 38 15.41 -4.87 7.85
C GLY A 38 16.42 -5.61 7.01
N LYS A 39 16.29 -5.58 5.70
CA LYS A 39 17.20 -6.27 4.80
C LYS A 39 18.07 -5.31 4.01
N THR A 40 19.26 -5.76 3.66
CA THR A 40 20.13 -5.06 2.73
C THR A 40 19.65 -5.34 1.31
N ASN A 41 19.52 -4.31 0.52
CA ASN A 41 19.06 -4.48 -0.85
C ASN A 41 20.23 -4.85 -1.76
N ASN A 42 20.54 -6.14 -1.84
CA ASN A 42 21.66 -6.65 -2.59
C ASN A 42 21.37 -6.83 -4.08
N THR A 43 20.13 -6.59 -4.49
CA THR A 43 19.75 -6.76 -5.89
C THR A 43 19.97 -5.51 -6.73
N ARG A 44 20.43 -4.44 -6.11
CA ARG A 44 20.70 -3.20 -6.84
C ARG A 44 21.92 -3.37 -7.74
N SER A 45 21.94 -2.60 -8.81
CA SER A 45 23.06 -2.63 -9.75
C SER A 45 24.35 -2.19 -9.05
N LYS A 46 25.48 -2.50 -9.68
CA LYS A 46 26.78 -2.12 -9.13
C LYS A 46 26.96 -0.62 -8.95
N LEU A 47 26.19 0.17 -9.66
CA LEU A 47 26.28 1.62 -9.58
C LEU A 47 25.46 2.20 -8.42
N ALA A 48 24.64 1.40 -7.78
CA ALA A 48 23.81 1.83 -6.67
C ALA A 48 24.31 1.18 -5.38
N LYS A 49 24.47 1.99 -4.34
CA LYS A 49 24.82 1.46 -3.04
C LYS A 49 23.64 0.75 -2.43
N SER A 50 23.92 -0.43 -1.87
CA SER A 50 22.93 -1.11 -1.05
C SER A 50 22.67 -0.33 0.22
N LYS A 51 21.44 -0.37 0.69
CA LYS A 51 21.05 0.21 1.97
C LYS A 51 20.56 -0.87 2.89
N ASP A 52 20.91 -0.72 4.16
CA ASP A 52 20.30 -1.53 5.18
C ASP A 52 19.06 -0.80 5.67
N TYR A 53 17.92 -1.48 5.62
CA TYR A 53 16.68 -0.89 6.07
C TYR A 53 16.41 -1.31 7.51
N LYS A 54 15.95 -0.36 8.31
CA LYS A 54 15.57 -0.68 9.69
C LYS A 54 14.34 -1.58 9.68
N SER A 55 14.37 -2.56 10.55
CA SER A 55 13.17 -3.36 10.78
C SER A 55 12.12 -2.50 11.46
N PHE A 56 10.87 -2.70 11.11
CA PHE A 56 9.79 -2.04 11.80
C PHE A 56 8.74 -3.07 12.20
N THR A 57 7.96 -2.73 13.22
CA THR A 57 6.91 -3.60 13.72
C THR A 57 5.70 -3.49 12.81
N GLY A 58 5.88 -3.82 11.60
CA GLY A 58 4.82 -3.66 10.65
C GLY A 58 4.48 -4.98 10.02
N ASP A 59 3.80 -4.88 8.95
CA ASP A 59 3.23 -6.02 8.27
C ASP A 59 3.99 -6.35 6.99
N ASP A 60 5.27 -5.99 6.95
CA ASP A 60 6.09 -6.25 5.78
C ASP A 60 6.25 -7.75 5.50
N ILE A 61 6.03 -8.59 6.51
CA ILE A 61 6.09 -10.05 6.36
C ILE A 61 4.79 -10.60 5.80
N LYS A 62 3.68 -9.88 5.98
CA LYS A 62 2.38 -10.32 5.50
C LYS A 62 1.80 -9.30 4.53
N PRO A 63 1.14 -9.77 3.48
CA PRO A 63 0.43 -8.84 2.61
C PRO A 63 -0.74 -8.21 3.36
N SER A 64 -1.16 -7.05 2.92
CA SER A 64 -2.30 -6.37 3.52
C SER A 64 -3.56 -7.20 3.38
N SER A 65 -4.41 -7.11 4.38
CA SER A 65 -5.58 -7.97 4.51
C SER A 65 -6.72 -7.57 3.57
N LYS A 66 -7.64 -8.50 3.39
CA LYS A 66 -8.87 -8.22 2.65
C LYS A 66 -9.64 -7.08 3.29
N GLU A 67 -9.68 -7.01 4.62
CA GLU A 67 -10.35 -5.94 5.35
C GLU A 67 -9.79 -4.58 4.98
N TYR A 68 -8.46 -4.47 4.85
CA TYR A 68 -7.82 -3.23 4.46
C TYR A 68 -8.34 -2.74 3.10
N PHE A 69 -8.39 -3.62 2.12
CA PHE A 69 -8.83 -3.25 0.77
C PHE A 69 -10.32 -2.97 0.70
N GLU A 70 -11.10 -3.67 1.49
CA GLU A 70 -12.54 -3.40 1.59
C GLU A 70 -12.78 -2.00 2.15
N GLU A 71 -12.05 -1.62 3.21
CA GLU A 71 -12.16 -0.29 3.78
C GLU A 71 -11.64 0.78 2.83
N LEU A 72 -10.55 0.50 2.13
CA LEU A 72 -10.02 1.42 1.13
C LEU A 72 -11.07 1.73 0.06
N LYS A 73 -11.74 0.72 -0.44
CA LYS A 73 -12.81 0.91 -1.42
C LYS A 73 -14.03 1.60 -0.84
N ARG A 74 -14.30 1.38 0.44
CA ARG A 74 -15.43 2.01 1.09
C ARG A 74 -15.24 3.53 1.17
N ILE A 75 -14.06 3.98 1.58
CA ILE A 75 -13.82 5.41 1.86
C ILE A 75 -13.38 6.21 0.64
N SER A 76 -13.14 5.56 -0.48
CA SER A 76 -12.64 6.26 -1.68
C SER A 76 -13.43 5.89 -2.92
N LYS A 77 -13.56 6.85 -3.82
CA LYS A 77 -14.27 6.63 -5.09
C LYS A 77 -13.41 5.88 -6.08
N ASN A 78 -12.13 6.23 -6.14
CA ASN A 78 -11.15 5.59 -7.02
C ASN A 78 -9.89 5.29 -6.25
N GLN A 79 -9.15 4.28 -6.68
CA GLN A 79 -7.94 3.86 -6.00
C GLN A 79 -6.81 3.62 -7.00
N ILE A 80 -5.59 3.98 -6.59
CA ILE A 80 -4.37 3.55 -7.25
C ILE A 80 -3.60 2.74 -6.21
N ILE A 81 -3.38 1.46 -6.49
CA ILE A 81 -2.77 0.54 -5.55
C ILE A 81 -1.46 0.03 -6.14
N TRP A 82 -0.35 0.45 -5.55
CA TRP A 82 0.96 -0.02 -5.96
C TRP A 82 1.17 -1.46 -5.50
N GLY A 83 1.82 -2.26 -6.34
CA GLY A 83 2.11 -3.64 -6.01
C GLY A 83 0.89 -4.54 -5.95
N SER A 84 -0.16 -4.20 -6.69
CA SER A 84 -1.44 -4.92 -6.63
C SER A 84 -1.30 -6.41 -6.92
N ASN A 85 -0.30 -6.81 -7.72
CA ASN A 85 -0.07 -8.21 -8.02
C ASN A 85 0.20 -9.05 -6.76
N HIS A 86 0.66 -8.43 -5.68
CA HIS A 86 0.90 -9.13 -4.41
C HIS A 86 -0.37 -9.35 -3.60
N PHE A 87 -1.48 -8.70 -3.97
CA PHE A 87 -2.70 -8.68 -3.16
C PHE A 87 -3.95 -9.08 -3.92
N ILE A 88 -3.81 -9.63 -5.12
CA ILE A 88 -4.97 -9.86 -6.01
C ILE A 88 -6.10 -10.58 -5.30
N GLU A 89 -5.78 -11.57 -4.48
CA GLU A 89 -6.79 -12.35 -3.77
C GLU A 89 -7.57 -11.53 -2.75
N ASN A 90 -6.98 -10.43 -2.27
CA ASN A 90 -7.58 -9.61 -1.21
C ASN A 90 -8.25 -8.34 -1.74
N ILE A 91 -8.09 -8.04 -3.01
CA ILE A 91 -8.67 -6.82 -3.60
C ILE A 91 -10.06 -7.15 -4.15
N PRO A 92 -11.12 -6.47 -3.67
CA PRO A 92 -12.46 -6.66 -4.23
C PRO A 92 -12.47 -6.28 -5.71
N ASN A 93 -13.09 -7.13 -6.52
CA ASN A 93 -13.22 -6.91 -7.97
C ASN A 93 -11.87 -6.74 -8.67
N SER A 94 -10.92 -7.59 -8.31
CA SER A 94 -9.56 -7.52 -8.85
C SER A 94 -9.46 -7.94 -10.31
N ASN A 95 -10.52 -8.40 -10.92
CA ASN A 95 -10.56 -8.80 -12.33
C ASN A 95 -10.68 -7.61 -13.29
N SER A 96 -10.37 -6.43 -12.83
CA SER A 96 -10.37 -5.22 -13.66
C SER A 96 -9.30 -5.28 -14.74
N SER A 97 -9.56 -4.63 -15.85
CA SER A 97 -8.56 -4.47 -16.92
C SER A 97 -7.73 -3.20 -16.76
N CYS A 98 -7.93 -2.47 -15.68
CA CYS A 98 -7.25 -1.18 -15.44
C CYS A 98 -5.90 -1.41 -14.76
N TRP A 99 -4.92 -1.86 -15.53
CA TRP A 99 -3.58 -2.15 -15.02
C TRP A 99 -2.55 -1.23 -15.63
N ILE A 100 -1.60 -0.80 -14.81
CA ILE A 100 -0.43 -0.07 -15.25
C ILE A 100 0.78 -0.89 -14.84
N VAL A 101 1.66 -1.21 -15.79
CA VAL A 101 2.87 -1.98 -15.51
C VAL A 101 4.05 -1.03 -15.43
N TRP A 102 4.74 -1.05 -14.30
CA TRP A 102 5.96 -0.28 -14.11
C TRP A 102 7.14 -1.20 -14.41
N ASP A 103 7.75 -1.00 -15.56
CA ASP A 103 8.88 -1.80 -15.99
C ASP A 103 10.18 -1.10 -15.59
N LYS A 104 10.87 -1.69 -14.64
CA LYS A 104 12.10 -1.09 -14.10
C LYS A 104 13.30 -1.40 -14.97
#